data_073d321a5f19d035c3260baf5b435b0f
#
_entry.id   073d321a5f19d035c3260baf5b435b0f
#
_cell.length_a   1.000
_cell.length_b   1.000
_cell.length_c   1.000
_cell.angle_alpha   90.00
_cell.angle_beta   90.00
_cell.angle_gamma   90.00
#
_symmetry.space_group_name_H-M   'P 1'
#
loop_
_entity.id
_entity.type
_entity.pdbx_description
1 polymer ?
#
loop_
_entity_poly.entity_id
_entity_poly.type
_entity_poly.pdbx_seq_one_letter_code
_entity_poly.pdbx_strand_id
1 'polypeptide(L)'
;SAEKDRFAAKFTRTVLSEAQTLPAAYYRSHRILFLLSGHVHVRIGRSGSYYLTDRQCIFLARKRDISVLALRESEMVILEFNNRIILCHNDILARIATRDAPGKVFSPVLPIVPEVLSFFQGLGPALEPEGLHLPCYHVVKEHELFLMMRYFYGDTGLGNFLRDVVRPKDDFRMFVLSTYRQAEHITELAQMANMSESSFIRRFRDTFHEPYHSWRVKQKVADIEQAVRDGIRDNDELVRMFRFKSYLAFYRFCQRYLHCSPSALKIKYS
;
A
#
# COMPACT_ATOMS: atom_id res chain seq x y z
N SER A 1 3.26 -21.98 8.77
CA SER A 1 4.39 -21.05 8.74
C SER A 1 4.15 -19.79 7.91
N ALA A 2 2.90 -19.54 7.46
CA ALA A 2 2.52 -18.38 6.62
C ALA A 2 2.12 -17.12 7.43
N GLU A 3 2.18 -17.17 8.75
CA GLU A 3 1.77 -16.07 9.62
C GLU A 3 2.90 -15.10 10.01
N LYS A 4 4.15 -15.39 9.67
CA LYS A 4 5.32 -14.58 10.07
C LYS A 4 5.60 -13.36 9.18
N ASP A 5 4.91 -13.17 8.07
CA ASP A 5 5.15 -12.06 7.12
C ASP A 5 4.08 -10.95 7.16
N ARG A 6 3.17 -10.96 8.10
CA ARG A 6 2.33 -9.78 8.38
C ARG A 6 3.11 -8.81 9.26
N PHE A 7 4.03 -8.10 8.66
CA PHE A 7 4.61 -6.92 9.31
C PHE A 7 3.46 -5.93 9.53
N ALA A 8 3.02 -5.79 10.77
CA ALA A 8 2.08 -4.74 11.15
C ALA A 8 2.82 -3.40 11.11
N ALA A 9 2.14 -2.34 10.64
CA ALA A 9 2.64 -0.98 10.75
C ALA A 9 3.09 -0.70 12.20
N LYS A 10 4.17 0.10 12.33
CA LYS A 10 4.69 0.45 13.65
C LYS A 10 5.06 1.92 13.70
N PHE A 11 4.48 2.64 14.64
CA PHE A 11 4.93 3.96 15.02
C PHE A 11 5.91 3.86 16.18
N THR A 12 6.99 4.63 16.12
CA THR A 12 8.00 4.72 17.18
C THR A 12 8.35 6.19 17.39
N ARG A 13 8.26 6.68 18.63
CA ARG A 13 8.76 8.00 19.03
C ARG A 13 10.23 7.89 19.35
N THR A 14 11.02 8.84 18.91
CA THR A 14 12.47 8.89 19.14
C THR A 14 12.88 10.32 19.43
N VAL A 15 13.68 10.49 20.47
CA VAL A 15 14.32 11.74 20.81
C VAL A 15 15.84 11.55 20.67
N LEU A 16 16.48 12.44 19.95
CA LEU A 16 17.94 12.45 19.78
C LEU A 16 18.49 13.74 20.36
N SER A 17 19.51 13.63 21.21
CA SER A 17 20.31 14.76 21.62
C SER A 17 21.20 15.25 20.47
N GLU A 18 21.73 16.46 20.55
CA GLU A 18 22.70 16.97 19.57
C GLU A 18 23.85 16.01 19.36
N ALA A 19 24.30 15.87 18.12
CA ALA A 19 25.33 14.95 17.65
C ALA A 19 25.01 13.46 17.79
N GLN A 20 23.85 13.07 18.30
CA GLN A 20 23.41 11.68 18.28
C GLN A 20 22.96 11.25 16.89
N THR A 21 23.17 9.97 16.59
CA THR A 21 22.76 9.35 15.33
C THR A 21 21.80 8.20 15.58
N LEU A 22 20.76 8.09 14.74
CA LEU A 22 20.14 6.78 14.57
C LEU A 22 21.13 5.86 13.90
N PRO A 23 21.33 4.64 14.42
CA PRO A 23 22.26 3.68 13.83
C PRO A 23 21.95 3.50 12.34
N ALA A 24 23.01 3.55 11.52
CA ALA A 24 22.87 3.22 10.12
C ALA A 24 22.35 1.78 10.00
N ALA A 25 21.21 1.59 9.36
CA ALA A 25 20.58 0.30 9.24
C ALA A 25 19.99 0.10 7.85
N TYR A 26 20.14 -1.13 7.36
CA TYR A 26 19.50 -1.57 6.14
C TYR A 26 18.09 -2.10 6.47
N TYR A 27 17.09 -1.25 6.26
CA TYR A 27 15.73 -1.56 6.68
C TYR A 27 14.99 -2.44 5.66
N ARG A 28 14.23 -3.42 6.17
CA ARG A 28 13.38 -4.30 5.35
C ARG A 28 12.01 -3.70 5.03
N SER A 29 11.57 -2.71 5.83
CA SER A 29 10.33 -1.95 5.68
C SER A 29 10.58 -0.56 5.10
N HIS A 30 9.55 0.06 4.52
CA HIS A 30 9.55 1.48 4.22
C HIS A 30 9.35 2.27 5.52
N ARG A 31 9.86 3.51 5.54
CA ARG A 31 9.72 4.40 6.68
C ARG A 31 9.34 5.80 6.23
N ILE A 32 8.56 6.49 7.05
CA ILE A 32 8.43 7.94 7.00
C ILE A 32 8.93 8.46 8.34
N LEU A 33 9.90 9.36 8.28
CA LEU A 33 10.37 10.11 9.44
C LEU A 33 9.63 11.44 9.48
N PHE A 34 8.90 11.69 10.54
CA PHE A 34 8.23 12.94 10.83
C PHE A 34 9.02 13.67 11.93
N LEU A 35 9.75 14.72 11.56
CA LEU A 35 10.48 15.56 12.51
C LEU A 35 9.49 16.58 13.11
N LEU A 36 9.13 16.38 14.36
CA LEU A 36 8.18 17.23 15.07
C LEU A 36 8.85 18.52 15.51
N SER A 37 10.05 18.41 16.06
CA SER A 37 10.91 19.52 16.44
C SER A 37 12.37 19.14 16.28
N GLY A 38 13.24 20.13 16.02
CA GLY A 38 14.66 19.91 15.94
C GLY A 38 15.26 20.20 14.55
N HIS A 39 16.46 19.70 14.33
CA HIS A 39 17.18 19.80 13.06
C HIS A 39 18.00 18.56 12.85
N VAL A 40 17.76 17.84 11.76
CA VAL A 40 18.46 16.60 11.45
C VAL A 40 19.04 16.60 10.04
N HIS A 41 20.16 15.93 9.89
CA HIS A 41 20.76 15.61 8.61
C HIS A 41 20.50 14.14 8.28
N VAL A 42 19.79 13.90 7.18
CA VAL A 42 19.42 12.57 6.70
C VAL A 42 20.25 12.22 5.47
N ARG A 43 20.99 11.12 5.52
CA ARG A 43 21.74 10.58 4.37
C ARG A 43 21.07 9.31 3.90
N ILE A 44 20.86 9.21 2.57
CA ILE A 44 20.23 8.05 1.91
C ILE A 44 21.20 7.51 0.84
N GLY A 45 21.83 6.38 1.10
CA GLY A 45 22.83 5.79 0.24
C GLY A 45 24.04 6.72 0.02
N ARG A 46 24.60 6.70 -1.20
CA ARG A 46 25.83 7.46 -1.51
C ARG A 46 25.59 8.92 -1.93
N SER A 47 24.41 9.25 -2.42
CA SER A 47 24.14 10.55 -3.09
C SER A 47 23.00 11.36 -2.49
N GLY A 48 22.14 10.77 -1.65
CA GLY A 48 21.04 11.48 -1.02
C GLY A 48 21.47 12.17 0.27
N SER A 49 21.33 13.49 0.36
CA SER A 49 21.67 14.29 1.53
C SER A 49 20.58 15.36 1.72
N TYR A 50 19.89 15.33 2.86
CA TYR A 50 18.75 16.18 3.15
C TYR A 50 18.83 16.75 4.56
N TYR A 51 18.54 18.03 4.69
CA TYR A 51 18.43 18.71 5.98
C TYR A 51 16.95 18.93 6.27
N LEU A 52 16.46 18.42 7.39
CA LEU A 52 15.13 18.64 7.86
C LEU A 52 15.15 19.56 9.07
N THR A 53 14.19 20.49 9.09
CA THR A 53 13.90 21.38 10.21
C THR A 53 12.53 21.05 10.80
N ASP A 54 12.15 21.75 11.86
CA ASP A 54 10.87 21.57 12.54
C ASP A 54 9.70 21.37 11.58
N ARG A 55 8.85 20.40 11.87
CA ARG A 55 7.62 20.10 11.13
C ARG A 55 7.85 19.76 9.66
N GLN A 56 8.85 18.96 9.41
CA GLN A 56 9.10 18.36 8.09
C GLN A 56 9.14 16.84 8.17
N CYS A 57 8.73 16.17 7.09
CA CYS A 57 8.83 14.72 7.00
C CYS A 57 9.56 14.31 5.73
N ILE A 58 10.20 13.13 5.79
CA ILE A 58 10.91 12.53 4.66
C ILE A 58 10.54 11.07 4.53
N PHE A 59 10.36 10.62 3.28
CA PHE A 59 10.16 9.22 2.96
C PHE A 59 11.51 8.50 2.78
N LEU A 60 11.65 7.36 3.43
CA LEU A 60 12.85 6.53 3.47
C LEU A 60 12.52 5.15 2.90
N ALA A 61 12.91 4.93 1.64
CA ALA A 61 12.64 3.67 0.96
C ALA A 61 13.43 2.51 1.60
N ARG A 62 12.79 1.34 1.70
CA ARG A 62 13.47 0.11 2.13
C ARG A 62 14.65 -0.25 1.26
N LYS A 63 15.56 -1.08 1.78
CA LYS A 63 16.76 -1.57 1.09
C LYS A 63 17.74 -0.44 0.70
N ARG A 64 17.79 0.62 1.49
CA ARG A 64 18.77 1.69 1.39
C ARG A 64 19.50 1.86 2.71
N ASP A 65 20.78 2.21 2.64
CA ASP A 65 21.53 2.63 3.81
C ASP A 65 21.04 4.03 4.20
N ILE A 66 20.54 4.16 5.42
CA ILE A 66 20.00 5.40 5.93
C ILE A 66 20.70 5.72 7.24
N SER A 67 21.17 6.95 7.38
CA SER A 67 21.67 7.49 8.64
C SER A 67 20.99 8.83 8.90
N VAL A 68 20.67 9.08 10.18
CA VAL A 68 20.07 10.34 10.64
C VAL A 68 20.96 10.88 11.75
N LEU A 69 21.49 12.07 11.56
CA LEU A 69 22.31 12.78 12.55
C LEU A 69 21.50 13.96 13.08
N ALA A 70 21.33 14.05 14.38
CA ALA A 70 20.73 15.23 15.02
C ALA A 70 21.77 16.36 15.10
N LEU A 71 21.43 17.53 14.51
CA LEU A 71 22.24 18.74 14.54
C LEU A 71 21.90 19.63 15.73
N ARG A 72 20.78 19.36 16.38
CA ARG A 72 20.34 19.85 17.70
C ARG A 72 19.40 18.82 18.30
N GLU A 73 19.01 18.98 19.55
CA GLU A 73 17.97 18.15 20.15
C GLU A 73 16.76 18.05 19.22
N SER A 74 16.32 16.83 18.92
CA SER A 74 15.34 16.57 17.88
C SER A 74 14.38 15.49 18.32
N GLU A 75 13.07 15.78 18.19
CA GLU A 75 11.99 14.84 18.44
C GLU A 75 11.35 14.44 17.13
N MET A 76 11.18 13.15 16.95
CA MET A 76 10.60 12.57 15.72
C MET A 76 9.71 11.37 15.99
N VAL A 77 8.77 11.14 15.09
CA VAL A 77 7.99 9.91 15.00
C VAL A 77 8.37 9.21 13.70
N ILE A 78 8.66 7.92 13.80
CA ILE A 78 8.98 7.08 12.65
C ILE A 78 7.84 6.10 12.45
N LEU A 79 7.22 6.14 11.27
CA LEU A 79 6.28 5.11 10.81
C LEU A 79 7.03 4.09 9.95
N GLU A 80 7.01 2.84 10.37
CA GLU A 80 7.40 1.70 9.54
C GLU A 80 6.19 1.07 8.89
N PHE A 81 6.24 0.79 7.59
CA PHE A 81 5.13 0.21 6.86
C PHE A 81 5.57 -0.63 5.64
N ASN A 82 4.65 -1.40 5.08
CA ASN A 82 4.86 -2.23 3.90
C ASN A 82 4.34 -1.58 2.62
N ASN A 83 4.59 -2.24 1.47
CA ASN A 83 4.20 -1.77 0.13
C ASN A 83 2.68 -1.74 -0.11
N ARG A 84 1.87 -2.20 0.82
CA ARG A 84 0.42 -2.28 0.68
C ARG A 84 -0.27 -1.68 1.89
N ILE A 85 -1.09 -0.69 1.65
CA ILE A 85 -2.00 -0.12 2.64
C ILE A 85 -3.40 -0.37 2.11
N ILE A 86 -4.03 -1.43 2.62
CA ILE A 86 -5.35 -1.87 2.16
C ILE A 86 -6.40 -1.28 3.08
N LEU A 87 -7.18 -0.33 2.57
CA LEU A 87 -8.34 0.22 3.24
C LEU A 87 -9.59 0.00 2.38
N CYS A 88 -10.67 -0.52 2.96
CA CYS A 88 -11.92 -0.79 2.26
C CYS A 88 -11.71 -1.59 0.96
N HIS A 89 -10.93 -2.66 1.02
CA HIS A 89 -10.54 -3.51 -0.12
C HIS A 89 -9.76 -2.80 -1.24
N ASN A 90 -9.32 -1.57 -1.01
CA ASN A 90 -8.53 -0.80 -1.96
C ASN A 90 -7.13 -0.57 -1.40
N ASP A 91 -6.12 -0.83 -2.21
CA ASP A 91 -4.75 -0.43 -1.91
C ASP A 91 -4.61 1.08 -2.15
N ILE A 92 -4.44 1.86 -1.09
CA ILE A 92 -4.34 3.33 -1.16
C ILE A 92 -3.12 3.73 -1.98
N LEU A 93 -1.97 3.10 -1.74
CA LEU A 93 -0.72 3.41 -2.46
C LEU A 93 -0.87 3.16 -3.96
N ALA A 94 -1.65 2.18 -4.29
CA ALA A 94 -1.95 1.78 -5.64
C ALA A 94 -2.78 2.80 -6.43
N ARG A 95 -3.54 3.65 -5.78
CA ARG A 95 -4.37 4.71 -6.40
C ARG A 95 -3.65 6.04 -6.52
N ILE A 96 -2.53 6.19 -5.83
CA ILE A 96 -1.73 7.41 -5.89
C ILE A 96 -0.95 7.41 -7.20
N ALA A 97 -1.51 8.05 -8.22
CA ALA A 97 -0.88 8.15 -9.53
C ALA A 97 0.32 9.10 -9.48
N THR A 98 1.50 8.56 -9.75
CA THR A 98 2.65 9.40 -10.10
C THR A 98 2.42 9.98 -11.50
N ARG A 99 1.82 11.16 -11.59
CA ARG A 99 1.87 11.93 -12.83
C ARG A 99 3.24 12.60 -12.88
N ASP A 100 4.12 12.08 -13.71
CA ASP A 100 5.35 12.78 -14.09
C ASP A 100 4.94 14.08 -14.80
N ALA A 101 4.94 15.18 -14.05
CA ALA A 101 4.90 16.50 -14.66
C ALA A 101 6.33 16.80 -15.12
N PRO A 102 6.60 16.90 -16.43
CA PRO A 102 7.93 17.24 -16.92
C PRO A 102 8.35 18.60 -16.35
N GLY A 103 9.53 18.63 -15.70
CA GLY A 103 10.15 19.87 -15.23
C GLY A 103 9.96 20.24 -13.75
N LYS A 104 9.26 19.47 -12.92
CA LYS A 104 9.20 19.71 -11.47
C LYS A 104 10.37 19.04 -10.75
N VAL A 105 11.14 19.85 -10.02
CA VAL A 105 12.15 19.35 -9.09
C VAL A 105 11.46 18.53 -7.99
N PHE A 106 11.83 17.27 -7.90
CA PHE A 106 11.32 16.35 -6.88
C PHE A 106 11.98 16.68 -5.53
N SER A 107 11.19 16.91 -4.50
CA SER A 107 11.64 16.95 -3.11
C SER A 107 11.04 15.76 -2.36
N PRO A 108 11.87 14.88 -1.76
CA PRO A 108 11.36 13.81 -0.90
C PRO A 108 10.95 14.33 0.49
N VAL A 109 11.00 15.64 0.69
CA VAL A 109 10.65 16.31 1.95
C VAL A 109 9.32 17.04 1.77
N LEU A 110 8.38 16.83 2.70
CA LEU A 110 7.13 17.56 2.81
C LEU A 110 7.05 18.29 4.16
N PRO A 111 6.36 19.46 4.20
CA PRO A 111 6.00 20.08 5.47
C PRO A 111 4.92 19.24 6.18
N ILE A 112 4.95 19.17 7.49
CA ILE A 112 3.88 18.56 8.31
C ILE A 112 2.82 19.62 8.55
N VAL A 113 1.62 19.40 7.99
CA VAL A 113 0.48 20.32 8.20
C VAL A 113 -0.03 20.22 9.65
N PRO A 114 -0.69 21.29 10.19
CA PRO A 114 -1.13 21.33 11.59
C PRO A 114 -2.00 20.13 11.99
N GLU A 115 -2.83 19.64 11.09
CA GLU A 115 -3.74 18.53 11.35
C GLU A 115 -2.98 17.19 11.53
N VAL A 116 -1.93 16.98 10.72
CA VAL A 116 -1.05 15.82 10.86
C VAL A 116 -0.19 15.95 12.12
N LEU A 117 0.20 17.16 12.52
CA LEU A 117 0.88 17.39 13.79
C LEU A 117 -0.03 17.05 14.98
N SER A 118 -1.30 17.45 14.94
CA SER A 118 -2.30 17.11 15.97
C SER A 118 -2.55 15.62 16.07
N PHE A 119 -2.51 14.89 14.94
CA PHE A 119 -2.57 13.44 14.93
C PHE A 119 -1.45 12.82 15.76
N PHE A 120 -0.21 13.30 15.64
CA PHE A 120 0.92 12.80 16.45
C PHE A 120 0.79 13.16 17.93
N GLN A 121 0.23 14.29 18.27
CA GLN A 121 -0.06 14.66 19.67
C GLN A 121 -1.05 13.67 20.29
N GLY A 122 -2.11 13.30 19.55
CA GLY A 122 -3.07 12.29 19.99
C GLY A 122 -2.50 10.87 20.07
N LEU A 123 -1.45 10.59 19.29
CA LEU A 123 -0.77 9.30 19.28
C LEU A 123 0.23 9.14 20.44
N GLY A 124 0.72 10.26 21.00
CA GLY A 124 1.80 10.29 21.99
C GLY A 124 1.65 9.30 23.13
N PRO A 125 0.50 9.25 23.83
CA PRO A 125 0.31 8.32 24.96
C PRO A 125 0.44 6.84 24.59
N ALA A 126 0.16 6.46 23.32
CA ALA A 126 0.30 5.09 22.84
C ALA A 126 1.73 4.73 22.46
N LEU A 127 2.61 5.71 22.32
CA LEU A 127 4.02 5.52 21.94
C LEU A 127 4.98 5.52 23.15
N GLU A 128 4.47 5.76 24.36
CA GLU A 128 5.25 5.66 25.57
C GLU A 128 5.63 4.18 25.86
N PRO A 129 6.74 3.91 26.59
CA PRO A 129 7.19 2.54 26.89
C PRO A 129 6.13 1.65 27.53
N GLU A 130 5.25 2.23 28.34
CA GLU A 130 4.11 1.56 28.98
C GLU A 130 2.79 1.72 28.21
N GLY A 131 2.88 2.23 26.99
CA GLY A 131 1.72 2.56 26.15
C GLY A 131 1.04 1.35 25.51
N LEU A 132 0.14 1.63 24.60
CA LEU A 132 -0.73 0.65 23.96
C LEU A 132 0.04 -0.21 22.94
N HIS A 133 0.56 -1.36 23.36
CA HIS A 133 1.32 -2.27 22.48
C HIS A 133 0.42 -3.19 21.63
N LEU A 134 -0.69 -2.68 21.12
CA LEU A 134 -1.60 -3.42 20.25
C LEU A 134 -1.21 -3.25 18.77
N PRO A 135 -0.76 -4.31 18.07
CA PRO A 135 -0.41 -4.21 16.65
C PRO A 135 -1.53 -3.67 15.78
N CYS A 136 -2.79 -4.02 16.07
CA CYS A 136 -3.96 -3.51 15.35
C CYS A 136 -4.14 -1.99 15.50
N TYR A 137 -3.77 -1.40 16.64
CA TYR A 137 -3.82 0.05 16.84
C TYR A 137 -2.91 0.78 15.87
N HIS A 138 -1.68 0.33 15.71
CA HIS A 138 -0.73 0.91 14.77
C HIS A 138 -1.22 0.81 13.31
N VAL A 139 -1.87 -0.30 12.95
CA VAL A 139 -2.45 -0.47 11.60
C VAL A 139 -3.62 0.50 11.37
N VAL A 140 -4.52 0.68 12.34
CA VAL A 140 -5.62 1.65 12.23
C VAL A 140 -5.07 3.06 12.09
N LYS A 141 -4.07 3.42 12.92
CA LYS A 141 -3.44 4.74 12.87
C LYS A 141 -2.61 4.98 11.59
N GLU A 142 -2.01 3.96 11.04
CA GLU A 142 -1.39 4.02 9.72
C GLU A 142 -2.42 4.39 8.64
N HIS A 143 -3.56 3.72 8.62
CA HIS A 143 -4.63 3.99 7.65
C HIS A 143 -5.17 5.41 7.79
N GLU A 144 -5.44 5.86 9.01
CA GLU A 144 -5.88 7.23 9.31
C GLU A 144 -4.85 8.25 8.79
N LEU A 145 -3.58 8.07 9.11
CA LEU A 145 -2.51 8.96 8.66
C LEU A 145 -2.42 9.05 7.13
N PHE A 146 -2.47 7.91 6.43
CA PHE A 146 -2.41 7.94 4.96
C PHE A 146 -3.63 8.60 4.32
N LEU A 147 -4.82 8.45 4.89
CA LEU A 147 -6.01 9.18 4.45
C LEU A 147 -5.85 10.69 4.65
N MET A 148 -5.34 11.12 5.82
CA MET A 148 -5.04 12.53 6.10
C MET A 148 -3.98 13.06 5.12
N MET A 149 -2.86 12.36 4.94
CA MET A 149 -1.82 12.76 4.00
C MET A 149 -2.36 12.87 2.58
N ARG A 150 -3.20 11.94 2.14
CA ARG A 150 -3.85 12.00 0.83
C ARG A 150 -4.75 13.22 0.69
N TYR A 151 -5.52 13.55 1.71
CA TYR A 151 -6.42 14.71 1.71
C TYR A 151 -5.65 16.04 1.64
N PHE A 152 -4.62 16.21 2.48
CA PHE A 152 -3.91 17.48 2.61
C PHE A 152 -2.84 17.71 1.53
N TYR A 153 -2.16 16.65 1.06
CA TYR A 153 -1.11 16.77 0.03
C TYR A 153 -1.61 16.42 -1.38
N GLY A 154 -2.81 15.84 -1.50
CA GLY A 154 -3.38 15.37 -2.75
C GLY A 154 -2.68 14.12 -3.30
N ASP A 155 -3.31 13.47 -4.29
CA ASP A 155 -2.76 12.24 -4.90
C ASP A 155 -1.40 12.49 -5.57
N THR A 156 -1.24 13.64 -6.25
CA THR A 156 0.03 14.00 -6.92
C THR A 156 1.15 14.31 -5.92
N GLY A 157 0.85 15.07 -4.86
CA GLY A 157 1.84 15.43 -3.84
C GLY A 157 2.32 14.20 -3.08
N LEU A 158 1.39 13.39 -2.62
CA LEU A 158 1.70 12.14 -1.92
C LEU A 158 2.38 11.12 -2.84
N GLY A 159 1.97 11.03 -4.11
CA GLY A 159 2.61 10.16 -5.11
C GLY A 159 4.06 10.54 -5.38
N ASN A 160 4.36 11.82 -5.46
CA ASN A 160 5.73 12.32 -5.60
C ASN A 160 6.56 12.03 -4.34
N PHE A 161 5.98 12.23 -3.16
CA PHE A 161 6.63 11.95 -1.88
C PHE A 161 6.98 10.46 -1.73
N LEU A 162 6.07 9.57 -2.14
CA LEU A 162 6.24 8.11 -2.08
C LEU A 162 6.79 7.51 -3.39
N ARG A 163 7.38 8.30 -4.26
CA ARG A 163 7.82 7.90 -5.61
C ARG A 163 8.65 6.61 -5.66
N ASP A 164 9.47 6.38 -4.65
CA ASP A 164 10.31 5.17 -4.57
C ASP A 164 9.53 3.90 -4.22
N VAL A 165 8.31 4.03 -3.68
CA VAL A 165 7.36 2.91 -3.46
C VAL A 165 6.47 2.73 -4.68
N VAL A 166 5.98 3.85 -5.22
CA VAL A 166 5.06 3.92 -6.37
C VAL A 166 5.87 3.98 -7.67
N ARG A 167 6.82 3.05 -7.85
CA ARG A 167 7.66 3.03 -9.06
C ARG A 167 6.91 2.54 -10.29
N PRO A 168 7.37 2.95 -11.53
CA PRO A 168 6.80 2.49 -12.81
C PRO A 168 6.72 0.97 -13.00
N LYS A 169 7.45 0.16 -12.21
CA LYS A 169 7.27 -1.30 -12.18
C LYS A 169 5.91 -1.72 -11.61
N ASP A 170 5.31 -0.89 -10.77
CA ASP A 170 3.97 -1.12 -10.22
C ASP A 170 2.85 -0.57 -11.11
N ASP A 171 3.14 0.30 -12.10
CA ASP A 171 2.13 0.80 -13.05
C ASP A 171 1.44 -0.35 -13.79
N PHE A 172 2.18 -1.36 -14.20
CA PHE A 172 1.59 -2.53 -14.86
C PHE A 172 0.73 -3.35 -13.90
N ARG A 173 1.20 -3.54 -12.67
CA ARG A 173 0.42 -4.24 -11.64
C ARG A 173 -0.87 -3.48 -11.35
N MET A 174 -0.77 -2.17 -11.21
CA MET A 174 -1.90 -1.29 -10.97
C MET A 174 -2.87 -1.25 -12.14
N PHE A 175 -2.35 -1.12 -13.34
CA PHE A 175 -3.12 -1.24 -14.56
C PHE A 175 -3.93 -2.54 -14.54
N VAL A 176 -3.29 -3.69 -14.31
CA VAL A 176 -3.98 -4.98 -14.27
C VAL A 176 -5.05 -5.00 -13.18
N LEU A 177 -4.73 -4.58 -11.95
CA LEU A 177 -5.68 -4.61 -10.83
C LEU A 177 -6.89 -3.70 -11.03
N SER A 178 -6.74 -2.58 -11.75
CA SER A 178 -7.84 -1.65 -12.03
C SER A 178 -8.68 -2.02 -13.26
N THR A 179 -8.11 -2.79 -14.19
CA THR A 179 -8.73 -3.03 -15.49
C THR A 179 -9.18 -4.48 -15.71
N TYR A 180 -8.67 -5.46 -14.95
CA TYR A 180 -8.94 -6.88 -15.19
C TYR A 180 -10.42 -7.28 -15.19
N ARG A 181 -11.29 -6.54 -14.50
CA ARG A 181 -12.74 -6.77 -14.48
C ARG A 181 -13.43 -6.27 -15.75
N GLN A 182 -12.80 -5.34 -16.48
CA GLN A 182 -13.33 -4.75 -17.70
C GLN A 182 -13.10 -5.64 -18.92
N ALA A 183 -12.05 -6.46 -18.88
CA ALA A 183 -11.64 -7.35 -19.96
C ALA A 183 -12.07 -8.80 -19.70
N GLU A 184 -12.54 -9.49 -20.74
CA GLU A 184 -12.85 -10.93 -20.69
C GLU A 184 -11.59 -11.78 -20.99
N HIS A 185 -10.77 -11.31 -21.93
CA HIS A 185 -9.60 -12.02 -22.42
C HIS A 185 -8.31 -11.23 -22.15
N ILE A 186 -7.21 -11.97 -22.04
CA ILE A 186 -5.88 -11.41 -21.85
C ILE A 186 -5.46 -10.51 -23.03
N THR A 187 -5.95 -10.82 -24.23
CA THR A 187 -5.72 -10.04 -25.45
C THR A 187 -6.25 -8.62 -25.32
N GLU A 188 -7.42 -8.44 -24.73
CA GLU A 188 -8.02 -7.12 -24.47
C GLU A 188 -7.19 -6.32 -23.48
N LEU A 189 -6.73 -6.96 -22.38
CA LEU A 189 -5.82 -6.31 -21.42
C LEU A 189 -4.49 -5.92 -22.05
N ALA A 190 -3.95 -6.76 -22.93
CA ALA A 190 -2.72 -6.44 -23.65
C ALA A 190 -2.91 -5.23 -24.57
N GLN A 191 -4.05 -5.16 -25.30
CA GLN A 191 -4.40 -4.00 -26.12
C GLN A 191 -4.57 -2.72 -25.29
N MET A 192 -5.31 -2.80 -24.18
CA MET A 192 -5.48 -1.67 -23.25
C MET A 192 -4.15 -1.19 -22.65
N ALA A 193 -3.18 -2.09 -22.50
CA ALA A 193 -1.82 -1.80 -22.04
C ALA A 193 -0.88 -1.31 -23.17
N ASN A 194 -1.36 -1.20 -24.41
CA ASN A 194 -0.54 -0.96 -25.61
C ASN A 194 0.63 -1.95 -25.75
N MET A 195 0.38 -3.24 -25.47
CA MET A 195 1.37 -4.30 -25.51
C MET A 195 0.92 -5.45 -26.43
N SER A 196 1.89 -6.19 -26.99
CA SER A 196 1.58 -7.49 -27.57
C SER A 196 1.19 -8.50 -26.47
N GLU A 197 0.34 -9.47 -26.80
CA GLU A 197 -0.10 -10.48 -25.84
C GLU A 197 1.08 -11.24 -25.20
N SER A 198 2.08 -11.61 -25.99
CA SER A 198 3.30 -12.29 -25.51
C SER A 198 4.10 -11.42 -24.53
N SER A 199 4.24 -10.13 -24.81
CA SER A 199 4.90 -9.17 -23.93
C SER A 199 4.12 -8.96 -22.64
N PHE A 200 2.78 -8.90 -22.74
CA PHE A 200 1.90 -8.80 -21.58
C PHE A 200 2.00 -10.04 -20.68
N ILE A 201 1.93 -11.26 -21.25
CA ILE A 201 2.04 -12.53 -20.49
C ILE A 201 3.37 -12.61 -19.75
N ARG A 202 4.49 -12.28 -20.41
CA ARG A 202 5.81 -12.24 -19.79
C ARG A 202 5.85 -11.25 -18.62
N ARG A 203 5.46 -10.00 -18.87
CA ARG A 203 5.43 -8.95 -17.84
C ARG A 203 4.48 -9.29 -16.69
N PHE A 204 3.33 -9.91 -17.00
CA PHE A 204 2.39 -10.38 -15.99
C PHE A 204 3.04 -11.42 -15.07
N ARG A 205 3.70 -12.45 -15.64
CA ARG A 205 4.39 -13.47 -14.85
C ARG A 205 5.50 -12.88 -13.98
N ASP A 206 6.27 -11.94 -14.51
CA ASP A 206 7.35 -11.24 -13.78
C ASP A 206 6.80 -10.39 -12.62
N THR A 207 5.59 -9.82 -12.79
CA THR A 207 4.96 -8.92 -11.80
C THR A 207 4.16 -9.67 -10.74
N PHE A 208 3.41 -10.70 -11.13
CA PHE A 208 2.49 -11.45 -10.25
C PHE A 208 3.06 -12.78 -9.79
N HIS A 209 4.17 -13.25 -10.37
CA HIS A 209 4.83 -14.52 -10.08
C HIS A 209 3.96 -15.77 -10.30
N GLU A 210 2.93 -15.63 -11.12
CA GLU A 210 2.03 -16.72 -11.50
C GLU A 210 1.41 -16.48 -12.90
N PRO A 211 0.88 -17.51 -13.56
CA PRO A 211 0.18 -17.36 -14.85
C PRO A 211 -1.11 -16.54 -14.69
N TYR A 212 -1.43 -15.71 -15.70
CA TYR A 212 -2.63 -14.87 -15.70
C TYR A 212 -3.92 -15.65 -15.44
N HIS A 213 -4.09 -16.81 -16.10
CA HIS A 213 -5.30 -17.62 -15.93
C HIS A 213 -5.51 -18.04 -14.46
N SER A 214 -4.47 -18.55 -13.82
CA SER A 214 -4.54 -18.99 -12.42
C SER A 214 -4.87 -17.81 -11.48
N TRP A 215 -4.20 -16.70 -11.70
CA TRP A 215 -4.46 -15.47 -10.96
C TRP A 215 -5.90 -14.96 -11.18
N ARG A 216 -6.38 -14.96 -12.42
CA ARG A 216 -7.74 -14.51 -12.78
C ARG A 216 -8.82 -15.35 -12.10
N VAL A 217 -8.62 -16.65 -12.01
CA VAL A 217 -9.51 -17.57 -11.29
C VAL A 217 -9.54 -17.22 -9.80
N LYS A 218 -8.39 -16.99 -9.17
CA LYS A 218 -8.32 -16.57 -7.74
C LYS A 218 -9.06 -15.26 -7.49
N GLN A 219 -8.90 -14.27 -8.38
CA GLN A 219 -9.62 -13.02 -8.27
C GLN A 219 -11.13 -13.23 -8.39
N LYS A 220 -11.57 -14.04 -9.36
CA LYS A 220 -13.00 -14.34 -9.57
C LYS A 220 -13.60 -15.07 -8.36
N VAL A 221 -12.86 -15.98 -7.74
CA VAL A 221 -13.26 -16.65 -6.49
C VAL A 221 -13.47 -15.62 -5.38
N ALA A 222 -12.48 -14.76 -5.14
CA ALA A 222 -12.56 -13.74 -4.11
C ALA A 222 -13.71 -12.74 -4.34
N ASP A 223 -13.92 -12.35 -5.60
CA ASP A 223 -15.02 -11.44 -5.99
C ASP A 223 -16.40 -12.08 -5.73
N ILE A 224 -16.57 -13.37 -6.04
CA ILE A 224 -17.81 -14.12 -5.78
C ILE A 224 -18.05 -14.24 -4.26
N GLU A 225 -17.05 -14.63 -3.48
CA GLU A 225 -17.18 -14.72 -2.04
C GLU A 225 -17.56 -13.36 -1.43
N GLN A 226 -16.95 -12.28 -1.92
CA GLN A 226 -17.26 -10.94 -1.46
C GLN A 226 -18.72 -10.54 -1.81
N ALA A 227 -19.15 -10.77 -3.04
CA ALA A 227 -20.53 -10.48 -3.45
C ALA A 227 -21.56 -11.20 -2.58
N VAL A 228 -21.29 -12.47 -2.23
CA VAL A 228 -22.17 -13.24 -1.34
C VAL A 228 -22.12 -12.70 0.10
N ARG A 229 -20.98 -12.25 0.62
CA ARG A 229 -20.87 -11.57 1.93
C ARG A 229 -21.63 -10.24 1.94
N ASP A 230 -21.58 -9.51 0.84
CA ASP A 230 -22.31 -8.24 0.67
C ASP A 230 -23.83 -8.41 0.51
N GLY A 231 -24.33 -9.65 0.60
CA GLY A 231 -25.75 -9.97 0.66
C GLY A 231 -26.36 -10.35 -0.67
N ILE A 232 -25.60 -10.51 -1.76
CA ILE A 232 -26.14 -10.97 -3.05
C ILE A 232 -26.46 -12.46 -2.95
N ARG A 233 -27.76 -12.78 -2.99
CA ARG A 233 -28.29 -14.15 -2.80
C ARG A 233 -28.88 -14.75 -4.06
N ASP A 234 -29.24 -13.93 -5.06
CA ASP A 234 -29.80 -14.41 -6.31
C ASP A 234 -28.73 -15.06 -7.20
N ASN A 235 -29.00 -16.28 -7.66
CA ASN A 235 -28.09 -17.01 -8.54
C ASN A 235 -28.00 -16.37 -9.93
N ASP A 236 -29.11 -15.87 -10.46
CA ASP A 236 -29.13 -15.26 -11.79
C ASP A 236 -28.38 -13.93 -11.77
N GLU A 237 -28.45 -13.21 -10.66
CA GLU A 237 -27.67 -12.00 -10.44
C GLU A 237 -26.15 -12.32 -10.40
N LEU A 238 -25.72 -13.34 -9.64
CA LEU A 238 -24.34 -13.78 -9.60
C LEU A 238 -23.85 -14.27 -10.97
N VAL A 239 -24.68 -15.04 -11.71
CA VAL A 239 -24.37 -15.50 -13.08
C VAL A 239 -24.10 -14.30 -14.00
N ARG A 240 -24.98 -13.28 -13.97
CA ARG A 240 -24.84 -12.05 -14.78
C ARG A 240 -23.62 -11.23 -14.35
N MET A 241 -23.49 -10.96 -13.05
CA MET A 241 -22.41 -10.14 -12.50
C MET A 241 -21.02 -10.68 -12.83
N PHE A 242 -20.87 -12.01 -12.73
CA PHE A 242 -19.58 -12.66 -13.00
C PHE A 242 -19.48 -13.22 -14.41
N ARG A 243 -20.41 -12.87 -15.31
CA ARG A 243 -20.41 -13.22 -16.74
C ARG A 243 -20.23 -14.73 -16.97
N PHE A 244 -20.99 -15.55 -16.25
CA PHE A 244 -21.08 -16.97 -16.56
C PHE A 244 -22.09 -17.20 -17.69
N LYS A 245 -21.77 -18.14 -18.60
CA LYS A 245 -22.64 -18.49 -19.73
C LYS A 245 -23.97 -19.11 -19.29
N SER A 246 -24.04 -19.72 -18.12
CA SER A 246 -25.22 -20.34 -17.53
C SER A 246 -25.03 -20.60 -16.05
N TYR A 247 -26.14 -20.87 -15.33
CA TYR A 247 -26.10 -21.34 -13.95
C TYR A 247 -25.28 -22.63 -13.78
N LEU A 248 -25.35 -23.55 -14.73
CA LEU A 248 -24.56 -24.77 -14.70
C LEU A 248 -23.04 -24.48 -14.75
N ALA A 249 -22.64 -23.50 -15.55
CA ALA A 249 -21.23 -23.07 -15.60
C ALA A 249 -20.80 -22.44 -14.27
N PHE A 250 -21.63 -21.62 -13.64
CA PHE A 250 -21.42 -21.06 -12.31
C PHE A 250 -21.33 -22.17 -11.24
N TYR A 251 -22.26 -23.11 -11.24
CA TYR A 251 -22.28 -24.25 -10.32
C TYR A 251 -20.97 -25.07 -10.41
N ARG A 252 -20.56 -25.43 -11.63
CA ARG A 252 -19.30 -26.16 -11.88
C ARG A 252 -18.07 -25.36 -11.42
N PHE A 253 -18.09 -24.05 -11.60
CA PHE A 253 -17.03 -23.16 -11.11
C PHE A 253 -16.95 -23.19 -9.58
N CYS A 254 -18.08 -23.06 -8.89
CA CYS A 254 -18.15 -23.14 -7.42
C CYS A 254 -17.63 -24.50 -6.92
N GLN A 255 -18.08 -25.60 -7.50
CA GLN A 255 -17.60 -26.94 -7.12
C GLN A 255 -16.09 -27.07 -7.30
N ARG A 256 -15.55 -26.59 -8.42
CA ARG A 256 -14.13 -26.76 -8.76
C ARG A 256 -13.21 -25.87 -7.92
N TYR A 257 -13.58 -24.63 -7.65
CA TYR A 257 -12.67 -23.63 -7.10
C TYR A 257 -13.04 -23.14 -5.69
N LEU A 258 -14.29 -23.27 -5.28
CA LEU A 258 -14.79 -22.95 -3.96
C LEU A 258 -15.08 -24.20 -3.12
N HIS A 259 -15.01 -25.39 -3.74
CA HIS A 259 -15.27 -26.71 -3.13
C HIS A 259 -16.64 -26.82 -2.45
N CYS A 260 -17.62 -26.05 -2.92
CA CYS A 260 -18.99 -26.08 -2.42
C CYS A 260 -20.01 -25.70 -3.51
N SER A 261 -21.29 -26.00 -3.28
CA SER A 261 -22.37 -25.52 -4.17
C SER A 261 -22.65 -24.03 -3.94
N PRO A 262 -23.27 -23.30 -4.91
CA PRO A 262 -23.70 -21.92 -4.69
C PRO A 262 -24.62 -21.75 -3.46
N SER A 263 -25.48 -22.72 -3.17
CA SER A 263 -26.34 -22.70 -1.99
C SER A 263 -25.54 -22.84 -0.69
N ALA A 264 -24.57 -23.76 -0.65
CA ALA A 264 -23.69 -23.93 0.50
C ALA A 264 -22.80 -22.71 0.73
N LEU A 265 -22.33 -22.05 -0.34
CA LEU A 265 -21.58 -20.81 -0.26
C LEU A 265 -22.39 -19.69 0.43
N LYS A 266 -23.66 -19.57 0.09
CA LYS A 266 -24.57 -18.58 0.70
C LYS A 266 -24.80 -18.83 2.18
N ILE A 267 -24.94 -20.10 2.58
CA ILE A 267 -25.10 -20.49 3.99
C ILE A 267 -23.84 -20.18 4.78
N LYS A 268 -22.66 -20.40 4.19
CA LYS A 268 -21.36 -20.13 4.83
C LYS A 268 -21.17 -18.66 5.22
N TYR A 269 -21.84 -17.73 4.51
CA TYR A 269 -21.72 -16.29 4.69
C TYR A 269 -23.04 -15.61 5.10
N SER A 270 -23.99 -16.40 5.62
CA SER A 270 -25.28 -15.90 6.17
C SER A 270 -25.13 -15.41 7.60
#